data_87246b4ded41ff430341f3a0aae24714
#
_entry.id   87246b4ded41ff430341f3a0aae24714
#
_cell.length_a   1.000
_cell.length_b   1.000
_cell.length_c   1.000
_cell.angle_alpha   90.00
_cell.angle_beta   90.00
_cell.angle_gamma   90.00
#
_symmetry.space_group_name_H-M   'P 1'
#
loop_
_entity.id
_entity.type
_entity.pdbx_description
1 polymer ?
#
loop_
_entity_poly.entity_id
_entity_poly.type
_entity_poly.pdbx_seq_one_letter_code
_entity_poly.pdbx_strand_id
1 'polypeptide(L)'
;MKILANDGISQSGIDALTANGFDVITVNVAQEQLVEYINTNDIKALLVRSATTARKELIDSCPGLQLIGRGGVGMDNIDVDYAKSKGLHVINTPASSSASVAELVFAHLYGGVRFLYDSNRSMPLEGETNFKGLKKAYAKGV
;
A
#
# COMPACT_ATOMS: atom_id res chain seq x y z
N MET A 1 -12.65 -0.90 -21.51
CA MET A 1 -12.99 -1.46 -20.19
C MET A 1 -12.77 -0.38 -19.15
N LYS A 2 -13.78 -0.14 -18.28
CA LYS A 2 -13.66 0.88 -17.20
C LYS A 2 -13.03 0.29 -15.97
N ILE A 3 -12.08 1.02 -15.39
CA ILE A 3 -11.33 0.67 -14.19
C ILE A 3 -11.56 1.75 -13.13
N LEU A 4 -11.98 1.39 -11.94
CA LEU A 4 -12.05 2.30 -10.79
C LEU A 4 -10.84 2.07 -9.89
N ALA A 5 -9.97 3.07 -9.75
CA ALA A 5 -8.88 3.08 -8.80
C ALA A 5 -9.31 3.85 -7.53
N ASN A 6 -10.14 3.20 -6.69
CA ASN A 6 -10.82 3.84 -5.57
C ASN A 6 -9.87 4.43 -4.52
N ASP A 7 -8.77 3.76 -4.23
CA ASP A 7 -7.75 4.23 -3.29
C ASP A 7 -6.58 4.97 -4.00
N GLY A 8 -6.79 5.32 -5.27
CA GLY A 8 -5.79 5.98 -6.11
C GLY A 8 -4.66 5.06 -6.61
N ILE A 9 -4.04 5.47 -7.70
CA ILE A 9 -2.81 4.88 -8.26
C ILE A 9 -1.87 6.00 -8.71
N SER A 10 -0.60 5.65 -9.01
CA SER A 10 0.37 6.62 -9.53
C SER A 10 -0.02 7.13 -10.92
N GLN A 11 0.43 8.36 -11.26
CA GLN A 11 0.18 8.92 -12.59
C GLN A 11 0.73 8.00 -13.70
N SER A 12 1.91 7.42 -13.50
CA SER A 12 2.48 6.46 -14.45
C SER A 12 1.59 5.21 -14.66
N GLY A 13 0.88 4.78 -13.63
CA GLY A 13 -0.10 3.69 -13.73
C GLY A 13 -1.33 4.10 -14.53
N ILE A 14 -1.83 5.32 -14.31
CA ILE A 14 -2.94 5.89 -15.10
C ILE A 14 -2.55 5.97 -16.57
N ASP A 15 -1.39 6.54 -16.85
CA ASP A 15 -0.89 6.72 -18.22
C ASP A 15 -0.72 5.38 -18.94
N ALA A 16 -0.14 4.39 -18.27
CA ALA A 16 0.05 3.06 -18.84
C ALA A 16 -1.28 2.35 -19.14
N LEU A 17 -2.26 2.42 -18.24
CA LEU A 17 -3.58 1.83 -18.45
C LEU A 17 -4.32 2.54 -19.59
N THR A 18 -4.28 3.87 -19.62
CA THR A 18 -4.94 4.68 -20.66
C THR A 18 -4.31 4.43 -22.02
N ALA A 19 -2.97 4.32 -22.12
CA ALA A 19 -2.27 3.98 -23.35
C ALA A 19 -2.66 2.59 -23.89
N ASN A 20 -3.10 1.69 -23.02
CA ASN A 20 -3.61 0.36 -23.39
C ASN A 20 -5.14 0.33 -23.62
N GLY A 21 -5.78 1.49 -23.72
CA GLY A 21 -7.20 1.61 -24.07
C GLY A 21 -8.18 1.37 -22.92
N PHE A 22 -7.71 1.45 -21.67
CA PHE A 22 -8.57 1.40 -20.50
C PHE A 22 -9.03 2.80 -20.10
N ASP A 23 -10.28 2.90 -19.65
CA ASP A 23 -10.87 4.11 -19.09
C ASP A 23 -10.68 4.10 -17.57
N VAL A 24 -9.77 4.92 -17.06
CA VAL A 24 -9.33 4.90 -15.65
C VAL A 24 -10.00 6.03 -14.88
N ILE A 25 -10.78 5.66 -13.88
CA ILE A 25 -11.49 6.56 -12.99
C ILE A 25 -10.78 6.55 -11.64
N THR A 26 -10.43 7.74 -11.12
CA THR A 26 -9.68 7.90 -9.87
C THR A 26 -10.48 8.63 -8.78
N VAL A 27 -11.79 8.67 -8.92
CA VAL A 27 -12.69 9.23 -7.90
C VAL A 27 -12.69 8.29 -6.69
N ASN A 28 -12.51 8.85 -5.50
CA ASN A 28 -12.68 8.11 -4.26
C ASN A 28 -14.16 8.04 -3.90
N VAL A 29 -14.72 6.85 -3.91
CA VAL A 29 -16.12 6.56 -3.58
C VAL A 29 -16.17 5.92 -2.19
N ALA A 30 -17.04 6.43 -1.33
CA ALA A 30 -17.24 5.85 0.01
C ALA A 30 -17.70 4.39 -0.07
N GLN A 31 -17.30 3.57 0.89
CA GLN A 31 -17.57 2.12 0.90
C GLN A 31 -19.08 1.80 0.72
N GLU A 32 -19.94 2.58 1.34
CA GLU A 32 -21.40 2.41 1.32
C GLU A 32 -22.03 2.70 -0.05
N GLN A 33 -21.37 3.53 -0.86
CA GLN A 33 -21.81 3.93 -2.19
C GLN A 33 -21.14 3.14 -3.30
N LEU A 34 -20.13 2.34 -2.96
CA LEU A 34 -19.23 1.71 -3.92
C LEU A 34 -19.96 0.72 -4.84
N VAL A 35 -20.89 -0.06 -4.29
CA VAL A 35 -21.73 -1.01 -5.07
C VAL A 35 -22.57 -0.29 -6.12
N GLU A 36 -23.25 0.78 -5.71
CA GLU A 36 -24.08 1.58 -6.62
C GLU A 36 -23.23 2.21 -7.71
N TYR A 37 -22.09 2.78 -7.32
CA TYR A 37 -21.17 3.42 -8.26
C TYR A 37 -20.60 2.43 -9.30
N ILE A 38 -20.17 1.25 -8.86
CA ILE A 38 -19.64 0.18 -9.74
C ILE A 38 -20.68 -0.21 -10.77
N ASN A 39 -21.91 -0.49 -10.33
CA ASN A 39 -22.99 -0.96 -11.21
C ASN A 39 -23.47 0.15 -12.17
N THR A 40 -23.67 1.37 -11.67
CA THR A 40 -24.17 2.50 -12.48
C THR A 40 -23.17 2.89 -13.56
N ASN A 41 -21.88 2.84 -13.26
CA ASN A 41 -20.82 3.25 -14.21
C ASN A 41 -20.27 2.08 -15.04
N ASP A 42 -20.78 0.88 -14.88
CA ASP A 42 -20.33 -0.34 -15.58
C ASP A 42 -18.82 -0.60 -15.36
N ILE A 43 -18.36 -0.49 -14.11
CA ILE A 43 -16.97 -0.74 -13.73
C ILE A 43 -16.68 -2.25 -13.84
N LYS A 44 -15.61 -2.59 -14.55
CA LYS A 44 -15.19 -3.98 -14.77
C LYS A 44 -13.99 -4.38 -13.92
N ALA A 45 -13.18 -3.42 -13.49
CA ALA A 45 -12.05 -3.67 -12.62
C ALA A 45 -12.03 -2.67 -11.46
N LEU A 46 -11.81 -3.18 -10.25
CA LEU A 46 -11.68 -2.38 -9.03
C LEU A 46 -10.25 -2.48 -8.53
N LEU A 47 -9.53 -1.35 -8.51
CA LEU A 47 -8.20 -1.26 -7.93
C LEU A 47 -8.31 -0.62 -6.54
N VAL A 48 -7.78 -1.30 -5.55
CA VAL A 48 -7.82 -0.89 -4.13
C VAL A 48 -6.43 -0.90 -3.51
N ARG A 49 -6.30 -0.25 -2.37
CA ARG A 49 -5.15 -0.38 -1.49
C ARG A 49 -5.63 -0.93 -0.13
N SER A 50 -5.48 -0.17 0.95
CA SER A 50 -5.85 -0.60 2.29
C SER A 50 -7.17 -0.02 2.81
N ALA A 51 -7.67 1.06 2.21
CA ALA A 51 -8.88 1.75 2.70
C ALA A 51 -10.16 1.05 2.25
N THR A 52 -10.21 0.63 0.98
CA THR A 52 -11.39 -0.05 0.41
C THR A 52 -11.38 -1.54 0.72
N THR A 53 -12.55 -2.08 1.08
CA THR A 53 -12.73 -3.52 1.28
C THR A 53 -13.56 -4.14 0.17
N ALA A 54 -13.18 -5.33 -0.28
CA ALA A 54 -13.94 -6.11 -1.27
C ALA A 54 -14.35 -7.46 -0.66
N ARG A 55 -15.40 -7.41 0.15
CA ARG A 55 -15.99 -8.56 0.83
C ARG A 55 -17.06 -9.23 -0.02
N LYS A 56 -17.60 -10.35 0.48
CA LYS A 56 -18.64 -11.14 -0.20
C LYS A 56 -19.82 -10.29 -0.65
N GLU A 57 -20.28 -9.39 0.21
CA GLU A 57 -21.44 -8.52 -0.05
C GLU A 57 -21.21 -7.64 -1.29
N LEU A 58 -20.02 -7.04 -1.41
CA LEU A 58 -19.66 -6.23 -2.58
C LEU A 58 -19.56 -7.10 -3.83
N ILE A 59 -18.90 -8.25 -3.71
CA ILE A 59 -18.68 -9.18 -4.83
C ILE A 59 -20.01 -9.68 -5.38
N ASP A 60 -20.93 -10.11 -4.52
CA ASP A 60 -22.24 -10.59 -4.92
C ASP A 60 -23.14 -9.49 -5.50
N SER A 61 -22.97 -8.25 -5.01
CA SER A 61 -23.76 -7.10 -5.45
C SER A 61 -23.24 -6.46 -6.74
N CYS A 62 -22.05 -6.86 -7.23
CA CYS A 62 -21.42 -6.32 -8.42
C CYS A 62 -21.17 -7.41 -9.48
N PRO A 63 -22.21 -8.01 -10.08
CA PRO A 63 -22.07 -9.14 -11.00
C PRO A 63 -21.33 -8.77 -12.32
N GLY A 64 -21.20 -7.48 -12.63
CA GLY A 64 -20.46 -6.98 -13.78
C GLY A 64 -18.95 -6.87 -13.55
N LEU A 65 -18.48 -6.99 -12.31
CA LEU A 65 -17.06 -6.89 -11.96
C LEU A 65 -16.32 -8.15 -12.46
N GLN A 66 -15.12 -7.98 -12.98
CA GLN A 66 -14.30 -9.05 -13.56
C GLN A 66 -12.94 -9.18 -12.86
N LEU A 67 -12.43 -8.08 -12.30
CA LEU A 67 -11.11 -8.05 -11.68
C LEU A 67 -11.12 -7.19 -10.41
N ILE A 68 -10.43 -7.68 -9.38
CA ILE A 68 -10.05 -6.90 -8.20
C ILE A 68 -8.54 -6.91 -8.11
N GLY A 69 -7.92 -5.73 -8.11
CA GLY A 69 -6.47 -5.57 -7.98
C GLY A 69 -6.11 -4.83 -6.70
N ARG A 70 -5.12 -5.32 -5.94
CA ARG A 70 -4.61 -4.61 -4.78
C ARG A 70 -3.20 -4.07 -5.03
N GLY A 71 -3.03 -2.76 -4.87
CA GLY A 71 -1.71 -2.12 -4.81
C GLY A 71 -1.03 -2.38 -3.46
N GLY A 72 -0.47 -3.57 -3.27
CA GLY A 72 0.18 -4.01 -2.04
C GLY A 72 0.42 -5.51 -2.00
N VAL A 73 1.07 -6.00 -0.95
CA VAL A 73 1.43 -7.42 -0.79
C VAL A 73 0.28 -8.23 -0.18
N GLY A 74 -0.20 -7.83 0.99
CA GLY A 74 -1.30 -8.51 1.69
C GLY A 74 -2.63 -8.31 0.96
N MET A 75 -3.60 -9.17 1.18
CA MET A 75 -4.94 -9.08 0.58
C MET A 75 -6.03 -9.33 1.63
N ASP A 76 -5.75 -8.99 2.87
CA ASP A 76 -6.64 -9.16 4.03
C ASP A 76 -7.92 -8.33 3.98
N ASN A 77 -7.98 -7.30 3.13
CA ASN A 77 -9.18 -6.52 2.86
C ASN A 77 -10.03 -7.07 1.69
N ILE A 78 -9.63 -8.18 1.07
CA ILE A 78 -10.33 -8.82 -0.05
C ILE A 78 -10.67 -10.27 0.31
N ASP A 79 -11.89 -10.72 0.05
CA ASP A 79 -12.26 -12.13 0.16
C ASP A 79 -11.81 -12.90 -1.09
N VAL A 80 -10.50 -13.15 -1.18
CA VAL A 80 -9.81 -13.65 -2.39
C VAL A 80 -10.40 -14.96 -2.90
N ASP A 81 -10.53 -15.96 -2.03
CA ASP A 81 -11.03 -17.28 -2.42
C ASP A 81 -12.49 -17.20 -2.87
N TYR A 82 -13.27 -16.35 -2.22
CA TYR A 82 -14.65 -16.11 -2.61
C TYR A 82 -14.74 -15.43 -3.97
N ALA A 83 -13.97 -14.38 -4.21
CA ALA A 83 -13.93 -13.69 -5.49
C ALA A 83 -13.55 -14.65 -6.64
N LYS A 84 -12.52 -15.47 -6.44
CA LYS A 84 -12.10 -16.50 -7.40
C LYS A 84 -13.19 -17.53 -7.65
N SER A 85 -13.93 -17.96 -6.62
CA SER A 85 -15.03 -18.92 -6.76
C SER A 85 -16.19 -18.36 -7.60
N LYS A 86 -16.32 -17.02 -7.65
CA LYS A 86 -17.27 -16.31 -8.51
C LYS A 86 -16.73 -16.01 -9.92
N GLY A 87 -15.52 -16.43 -10.24
CA GLY A 87 -14.90 -16.22 -11.54
C GLY A 87 -14.17 -14.88 -11.69
N LEU A 88 -13.99 -14.09 -10.62
CA LEU A 88 -13.23 -12.86 -10.66
C LEU A 88 -11.72 -13.14 -10.67
N HIS A 89 -10.99 -12.38 -11.46
CA HIS A 89 -9.54 -12.33 -11.33
C HIS A 89 -9.14 -11.49 -10.11
N VAL A 90 -8.23 -12.00 -9.28
CA VAL A 90 -7.68 -11.25 -8.14
C VAL A 90 -6.18 -11.19 -8.27
N ILE A 91 -5.63 -9.98 -8.30
CA ILE A 91 -4.20 -9.71 -8.46
C ILE A 91 -3.69 -8.78 -7.36
N ASN A 92 -2.39 -8.85 -7.08
CA ASN A 92 -1.71 -7.94 -6.17
C ASN A 92 -0.31 -7.60 -6.69
N THR A 93 0.43 -6.75 -5.96
CA THR A 93 1.79 -6.33 -6.32
C THR A 93 2.81 -6.79 -5.26
N PRO A 94 3.13 -8.10 -5.17
CA PRO A 94 3.87 -8.67 -4.04
C PRO A 94 5.33 -8.22 -3.95
N ALA A 95 5.94 -7.80 -5.06
CA ALA A 95 7.36 -7.44 -5.10
C ALA A 95 7.62 -5.92 -5.06
N SER A 96 6.59 -5.08 -5.22
CA SER A 96 6.78 -3.64 -5.44
C SER A 96 7.39 -2.87 -4.26
N SER A 97 7.19 -3.35 -3.02
CA SER A 97 7.71 -2.72 -1.81
C SER A 97 8.88 -3.47 -1.16
N SER A 98 9.36 -4.56 -1.75
CA SER A 98 10.36 -5.44 -1.13
C SER A 98 11.66 -4.71 -0.81
N ALA A 99 12.17 -3.87 -1.71
CA ALA A 99 13.37 -3.09 -1.49
C ALA A 99 13.19 -2.09 -0.34
N SER A 100 12.10 -1.31 -0.36
CA SER A 100 11.82 -0.32 0.69
C SER A 100 11.64 -0.95 2.07
N VAL A 101 11.02 -2.13 2.14
CA VAL A 101 10.88 -2.88 3.40
C VAL A 101 12.26 -3.36 3.89
N ALA A 102 13.10 -3.89 3.00
CA ALA A 102 14.45 -4.31 3.35
C ALA A 102 15.30 -3.12 3.85
N GLU A 103 15.25 -1.99 3.16
CA GLU A 103 15.92 -0.75 3.57
C GLU A 103 15.49 -0.29 4.98
N LEU A 104 14.20 -0.34 5.27
CA LEU A 104 13.66 0.02 6.59
C LEU A 104 14.16 -0.95 7.68
N VAL A 105 14.19 -2.26 7.40
CA VAL A 105 14.72 -3.27 8.34
C VAL A 105 16.20 -2.99 8.64
N PHE A 106 17.01 -2.74 7.63
CA PHE A 106 18.43 -2.41 7.83
C PHE A 106 18.62 -1.05 8.52
N ALA A 107 17.80 -0.05 8.22
CA ALA A 107 17.85 1.24 8.91
C ALA A 107 17.59 1.08 10.41
N HIS A 108 16.57 0.31 10.80
CA HIS A 108 16.30 0.01 12.20
C HIS A 108 17.41 -0.82 12.85
N LEU A 109 17.92 -1.83 12.15
CA LEU A 109 19.03 -2.65 12.63
C LEU A 109 20.26 -1.79 12.94
N TYR A 110 20.72 -1.02 11.95
CA TYR A 110 21.88 -0.13 12.14
C TYR A 110 21.61 0.98 13.15
N GLY A 111 20.38 1.52 13.17
CA GLY A 111 19.95 2.49 14.16
C GLY A 111 20.08 1.97 15.59
N GLY A 112 19.65 0.73 15.82
CA GLY A 112 19.77 0.07 17.12
C GLY A 112 21.20 -0.25 17.51
N VAL A 113 21.94 -0.97 16.67
CA VAL A 113 23.32 -1.39 17.00
C VAL A 113 24.32 -0.23 17.09
N ARG A 114 24.01 0.94 16.50
CA ARG A 114 24.87 2.13 16.53
C ARG A 114 24.32 3.24 17.43
N PHE A 115 23.28 2.95 18.23
CA PHE A 115 22.70 3.93 19.16
C PHE A 115 22.27 5.26 18.49
N LEU A 116 21.77 5.22 17.25
CA LEU A 116 21.44 6.46 16.52
C LEU A 116 20.37 7.28 17.23
N TYR A 117 19.37 6.61 17.79
CA TYR A 117 18.30 7.28 18.53
C TYR A 117 18.82 8.02 19.77
N ASP A 118 19.63 7.32 20.58
CA ASP A 118 20.16 7.91 21.82
C ASP A 118 21.18 9.00 21.52
N SER A 119 22.07 8.78 20.56
CA SER A 119 23.07 9.79 20.17
C SER A 119 22.41 11.02 19.56
N ASN A 120 21.38 10.88 18.75
CA ASN A 120 20.67 12.01 18.15
C ASN A 120 19.93 12.87 19.21
N ARG A 121 19.54 12.29 20.33
CA ARG A 121 18.94 13.02 21.45
C ARG A 121 19.98 13.66 22.37
N SER A 122 21.07 12.96 22.69
CA SER A 122 22.06 13.39 23.66
C SER A 122 23.07 14.38 23.08
N MET A 123 23.53 14.17 21.85
CA MET A 123 24.56 15.03 21.23
C MET A 123 24.17 16.51 21.11
N PRO A 124 22.95 16.87 20.70
CA PRO A 124 22.54 18.29 20.67
C PRO A 124 22.46 18.96 22.05
N LEU A 125 22.22 18.18 23.10
CA LEU A 125 22.03 18.71 24.46
C LEU A 125 23.34 18.77 25.26
N GLU A 126 24.20 17.76 25.11
CA GLU A 126 25.37 17.54 25.94
C GLU A 126 26.68 17.52 25.14
N GLY A 127 26.63 17.55 23.82
CA GLY A 127 27.80 17.36 22.96
C GLY A 127 28.92 18.39 23.19
N GLU A 128 28.62 19.64 23.53
CA GLU A 128 29.62 20.66 23.81
C GLU A 128 30.33 20.41 25.15
N THR A 129 29.62 19.93 26.15
CA THR A 129 30.14 19.76 27.52
C THR A 129 30.67 18.37 27.80
N ASN A 130 30.12 17.33 27.14
CA ASN A 130 30.39 15.91 27.42
C ASN A 130 30.75 15.10 26.17
N PHE A 131 31.32 15.69 25.14
CA PHE A 131 31.65 15.02 23.88
C PHE A 131 32.44 13.71 24.05
N LYS A 132 33.48 13.73 24.89
CA LYS A 132 34.33 12.54 25.13
C LYS A 132 33.54 11.38 25.77
N GLY A 133 32.63 11.69 26.69
CA GLY A 133 31.75 10.71 27.34
C GLY A 133 30.78 10.08 26.36
N LEU A 134 30.07 10.92 25.61
CA LEU A 134 29.12 10.48 24.58
C LEU A 134 29.80 9.67 23.46
N LYS A 135 30.96 10.14 22.98
CA LYS A 135 31.75 9.39 21.99
C LYS A 135 32.13 7.98 22.52
N LYS A 136 32.55 7.88 23.79
CA LYS A 136 32.89 6.59 24.39
C LYS A 136 31.66 5.69 24.52
N ALA A 137 30.51 6.26 24.86
CA ALA A 137 29.25 5.52 25.00
C ALA A 137 28.74 4.94 23.68
N TYR A 138 28.80 5.73 22.59
CA TYR A 138 28.16 5.37 21.31
C TYR A 138 29.10 4.84 20.22
N ALA A 139 30.41 5.01 20.35
CA ALA A 139 31.36 4.67 19.27
C ALA A 139 31.45 3.17 18.98
N LYS A 140 31.28 2.32 19.98
CA LYS A 140 31.50 0.88 19.82
C LYS A 140 30.29 0.14 19.24
N GLY A 141 29.10 0.71 19.36
CA GLY A 141 27.87 0.00 19.04
C GLY A 141 27.57 -1.13 20.04
N VAL A 142 26.59 -1.96 19.71
CA VAL A 142 26.25 -3.19 20.43
C VAL A 142 26.96 -4.36 19.77
#